data_4e19a041aa3abc7af3cfb8d445035f7a
#
_entry.id   4e19a041aa3abc7af3cfb8d445035f7a
#
_cell.length_a   1.000
_cell.length_b   1.000
_cell.length_c   1.000
_cell.angle_alpha   90.00
_cell.angle_beta   90.00
_cell.angle_gamma   90.00
#
_symmetry.space_group_name_H-M   'P 1'
#
loop_
_entity.id
_entity.type
_entity.pdbx_description
1 polymer ?
#
loop_
_entity_poly.entity_id
_entity_poly.type
_entity_poly.pdbx_seq_one_letter_code
_entity_poly.pdbx_strand_id
1 'polypeptide(L)'
;MALGAMAAELKQPAFQMKETELLEVVRSSTNLNNKVTACQELCHTGTDAAVPTLAAVLADKSDAALFHAALYALQNIPGVAAESALKSAQANCTGVRRDAIATTLRLRATPVAAGYAGDAPPASAATPIQKGDASLLPTLVEAACADRDADARRALIGFPSAAADQYLVRLLDGTDAARARFAVGILAERRAPGTFVDFARRAEAAKDASLREAYFKSFDTLCGAKDVPALLSLLKKFPAEERLSGSLIRVCAREMTPEPGDVEIVDAQYGNFASNRLADVKGMLAALADGGSRRIAVGSRLAGAGGFARDPAPGLPKELRVTYRFGGFTRFASAPEGGELVLAESVLDGKVADALYAARAAASGKEADAIDSILAALARRGRLPPFPESAFRPLFDGRTLDGWSQQDGYWSVQGGVLTGDSTAEKPCKPNHHLVYTARTFGDFELRAQFRLSKGANSGIQLRCNPKFVGDNGYQADMNGGGNYVGFIYHPRQHLVGARGADVVIGADGAKSEVRFADAKELQRLYRAEDWNDIRVICAGRRIDVWINGMRTTSVTDARKEFLPEKGHSAVQLHQGPPMKVEFRNIRIKE
;
A
#
# COMPACT_ATOMS: atom_id res chain seq x y z
N MET A 1 -31.24 21.37 -34.17
CA MET A 1 -30.80 21.03 -32.79
C MET A 1 -29.63 20.06 -32.91
N ALA A 2 -28.42 20.55 -32.81
CA ALA A 2 -27.22 19.72 -32.81
C ALA A 2 -27.06 19.15 -31.40
N LEU A 3 -27.21 17.83 -31.24
CA LEU A 3 -26.75 17.13 -30.06
C LEU A 3 -25.24 17.27 -30.00
N GLY A 4 -24.73 18.05 -29.05
CA GLY A 4 -23.31 18.11 -28.74
C GLY A 4 -22.85 16.70 -28.36
N ALA A 5 -21.95 16.13 -29.14
CA ALA A 5 -21.27 14.90 -28.78
C ALA A 5 -20.56 15.12 -27.43
N MET A 6 -20.96 14.39 -26.40
CA MET A 6 -20.22 14.39 -25.13
C MET A 6 -18.81 13.87 -25.41
N ALA A 7 -17.79 14.64 -25.00
CA ALA A 7 -16.40 14.23 -25.11
C ALA A 7 -16.18 12.86 -24.42
N ALA A 8 -15.50 11.96 -25.10
CA ALA A 8 -15.20 10.64 -24.53
C ALA A 8 -14.04 10.76 -23.53
N GLU A 9 -14.22 10.15 -22.38
CA GLU A 9 -13.23 10.11 -21.30
C GLU A 9 -12.87 8.65 -20.98
N LEU A 10 -11.77 8.44 -20.27
CA LEU A 10 -11.39 7.10 -19.78
C LEU A 10 -12.40 6.66 -18.72
N LYS A 11 -13.29 5.73 -19.08
CA LYS A 11 -14.34 5.18 -18.20
C LYS A 11 -13.83 4.04 -17.30
N GLN A 12 -12.65 3.52 -17.61
CA GLN A 12 -11.95 2.43 -16.92
C GLN A 12 -10.44 2.56 -17.22
N PRO A 13 -9.55 1.83 -16.52
CA PRO A 13 -8.12 1.81 -16.84
C PRO A 13 -7.89 1.51 -18.33
N ALA A 14 -7.04 2.29 -19.00
CA ALA A 14 -6.85 2.23 -20.45
C ALA A 14 -6.51 0.81 -20.97
N PHE A 15 -5.75 0.04 -20.20
CA PHE A 15 -5.38 -1.35 -20.53
C PHE A 15 -6.56 -2.34 -20.56
N GLN A 16 -7.74 -1.94 -20.08
CA GLN A 16 -8.99 -2.73 -20.14
C GLN A 16 -9.91 -2.28 -21.27
N MET A 17 -9.57 -1.19 -21.96
CA MET A 17 -10.37 -0.62 -23.02
C MET A 17 -10.05 -1.29 -24.36
N LYS A 18 -11.06 -1.40 -25.23
CA LYS A 18 -10.85 -1.86 -26.59
C LYS A 18 -10.20 -0.75 -27.45
N GLU A 19 -9.50 -1.15 -28.50
CA GLU A 19 -8.87 -0.21 -29.43
C GLU A 19 -9.83 0.89 -29.91
N THR A 20 -11.07 0.52 -30.27
CA THR A 20 -12.11 1.47 -30.72
C THR A 20 -12.46 2.52 -29.65
N GLU A 21 -12.49 2.15 -28.39
CA GLU A 21 -12.78 3.04 -27.25
C GLU A 21 -11.58 3.98 -26.99
N LEU A 22 -10.35 3.45 -27.05
CA LEU A 22 -9.13 4.23 -26.93
C LEU A 22 -9.02 5.28 -28.05
N LEU A 23 -9.36 4.89 -29.29
CA LEU A 23 -9.36 5.80 -30.43
C LEU A 23 -10.39 6.92 -30.27
N GLU A 24 -11.56 6.62 -29.67
CA GLU A 24 -12.55 7.65 -29.39
C GLU A 24 -12.05 8.64 -28.33
N VAL A 25 -11.37 8.17 -27.29
CA VAL A 25 -10.71 9.05 -26.30
C VAL A 25 -9.66 9.95 -26.95
N VAL A 26 -8.82 9.41 -27.84
CA VAL A 26 -7.83 10.23 -28.56
C VAL A 26 -8.49 11.32 -29.40
N ARG A 27 -9.62 11.03 -30.05
CA ARG A 27 -10.33 11.98 -30.93
C ARG A 27 -11.05 13.07 -30.14
N SER A 28 -11.80 12.68 -29.10
CA SER A 28 -12.86 13.54 -28.54
C SER A 28 -12.65 13.97 -27.09
N SER A 29 -11.73 13.36 -26.32
CA SER A 29 -11.47 13.77 -24.94
C SER A 29 -10.98 15.23 -24.88
N THR A 30 -11.49 15.97 -23.91
CA THR A 30 -10.99 17.32 -23.59
C THR A 30 -9.79 17.28 -22.65
N ASN A 31 -9.55 16.14 -22.00
CA ASN A 31 -8.43 15.92 -21.08
C ASN A 31 -7.20 15.41 -21.84
N LEU A 32 -6.15 16.22 -21.88
CA LEU A 32 -4.90 15.89 -22.56
C LEU A 32 -4.25 14.62 -22.01
N ASN A 33 -4.26 14.43 -20.67
CA ASN A 33 -3.68 13.24 -20.06
C ASN A 33 -4.41 11.96 -20.47
N ASN A 34 -5.73 12.00 -20.63
CA ASN A 34 -6.50 10.87 -21.13
C ASN A 34 -6.11 10.53 -22.57
N LYS A 35 -5.90 11.53 -23.43
CA LYS A 35 -5.42 11.33 -24.81
C LYS A 35 -4.03 10.70 -24.84
N VAL A 36 -3.11 11.21 -24.01
CA VAL A 36 -1.73 10.68 -23.89
C VAL A 36 -1.76 9.23 -23.41
N THR A 37 -2.55 8.93 -22.37
CA THR A 37 -2.70 7.57 -21.83
C THR A 37 -3.29 6.61 -22.86
N ALA A 38 -4.31 7.04 -23.61
CA ALA A 38 -4.89 6.22 -24.67
C ALA A 38 -3.89 5.95 -25.80
N CYS A 39 -3.06 6.92 -26.21
CA CYS A 39 -1.98 6.71 -27.17
C CYS A 39 -0.92 5.75 -26.64
N GLN A 40 -0.57 5.80 -25.36
CA GLN A 40 0.40 4.88 -24.74
C GLN A 40 -0.14 3.43 -24.74
N GLU A 41 -1.44 3.24 -24.48
CA GLU A 41 -2.03 1.91 -24.52
C GLU A 41 -2.16 1.37 -25.96
N LEU A 42 -2.44 2.24 -26.92
CA LEU A 42 -2.43 1.90 -28.37
C LEU A 42 -1.03 1.46 -28.87
N CYS A 43 0.03 1.74 -28.14
CA CYS A 43 1.36 1.19 -28.41
C CYS A 43 1.38 -0.36 -28.30
N HIS A 44 0.54 -0.93 -27.42
CA HIS A 44 0.48 -2.38 -27.16
C HIS A 44 -0.68 -3.07 -27.88
N THR A 45 -1.79 -2.34 -28.08
CA THR A 45 -3.06 -2.91 -28.57
C THR A 45 -3.46 -2.40 -29.95
N GLY A 46 -2.79 -1.35 -30.44
CA GLY A 46 -3.13 -0.68 -31.70
C GLY A 46 -2.84 -1.52 -32.93
N THR A 47 -3.75 -1.47 -33.88
CA THR A 47 -3.68 -2.09 -35.20
C THR A 47 -3.60 -1.03 -36.31
N ASP A 48 -3.62 -1.44 -37.58
CA ASP A 48 -3.72 -0.51 -38.71
C ASP A 48 -4.94 0.45 -38.62
N ALA A 49 -5.99 0.06 -37.87
CA ALA A 49 -7.16 0.89 -37.63
C ALA A 49 -6.84 2.14 -36.77
N ALA A 50 -5.80 2.09 -35.94
CA ALA A 50 -5.36 3.23 -35.13
C ALA A 50 -4.57 4.26 -35.94
N VAL A 51 -3.91 3.85 -37.03
CA VAL A 51 -2.96 4.66 -37.78
C VAL A 51 -3.54 6.02 -38.22
N PRO A 52 -4.75 6.12 -38.79
CA PRO A 52 -5.29 7.43 -39.22
C PRO A 52 -5.46 8.42 -38.06
N THR A 53 -5.90 7.94 -36.90
CA THR A 53 -6.13 8.78 -35.71
C THR A 53 -4.79 9.26 -35.12
N LEU A 54 -3.81 8.36 -35.00
CA LEU A 54 -2.49 8.70 -34.51
C LEU A 54 -1.71 9.64 -35.48
N ALA A 55 -1.88 9.44 -36.79
CA ALA A 55 -1.33 10.32 -37.79
C ALA A 55 -1.91 11.74 -37.71
N ALA A 56 -3.20 11.90 -37.45
CA ALA A 56 -3.84 13.17 -37.21
C ALA A 56 -3.25 13.90 -35.99
N VAL A 57 -2.93 13.16 -34.92
CA VAL A 57 -2.23 13.72 -33.74
C VAL A 57 -0.82 14.23 -34.12
N LEU A 58 -0.07 13.54 -34.99
CA LEU A 58 1.24 14.01 -35.42
C LEU A 58 1.15 15.30 -36.27
N ALA A 59 0.04 15.50 -36.97
CA ALA A 59 -0.22 16.72 -37.75
C ALA A 59 -0.64 17.90 -36.86
N ASP A 60 -1.20 17.63 -35.69
CA ASP A 60 -1.55 18.66 -34.70
C ASP A 60 -0.29 19.18 -34.01
N LYS A 61 -0.05 20.48 -34.12
CA LYS A 61 1.17 21.14 -33.62
C LYS A 61 1.04 21.60 -32.15
N SER A 62 -0.09 21.36 -31.50
CA SER A 62 -0.45 22.01 -30.22
C SER A 62 0.27 21.45 -29.01
N ASP A 63 0.44 20.11 -28.87
CA ASP A 63 0.98 19.50 -27.67
C ASP A 63 2.14 18.52 -27.93
N ALA A 64 3.25 18.71 -27.18
CA ALA A 64 4.45 17.90 -27.33
C ALA A 64 4.32 16.52 -26.72
N ALA A 65 3.62 16.37 -25.57
CA ALA A 65 3.48 15.08 -24.90
C ALA A 65 2.57 14.15 -25.71
N LEU A 66 1.46 14.68 -26.21
CA LEU A 66 0.55 13.93 -27.08
C LEU A 66 1.22 13.53 -28.40
N PHE A 67 2.00 14.43 -29.00
CA PHE A 67 2.81 14.13 -30.18
C PHE A 67 3.76 12.94 -29.93
N HIS A 68 4.52 12.97 -28.83
CA HIS A 68 5.45 11.88 -28.51
C HIS A 68 4.73 10.56 -28.19
N ALA A 69 3.59 10.61 -27.52
CA ALA A 69 2.80 9.40 -27.23
C ALA A 69 2.26 8.75 -28.52
N ALA A 70 1.73 9.56 -29.45
CA ALA A 70 1.27 9.08 -30.75
C ALA A 70 2.42 8.56 -31.63
N LEU A 71 3.58 9.22 -31.58
CA LEU A 71 4.79 8.80 -32.27
C LEU A 71 5.26 7.43 -31.76
N TYR A 72 5.26 7.24 -30.46
CA TYR A 72 5.63 5.97 -29.82
C TYR A 72 4.63 4.85 -30.15
N ALA A 73 3.32 5.15 -30.18
CA ALA A 73 2.32 4.18 -30.62
C ALA A 73 2.55 3.75 -32.09
N LEU A 74 2.74 4.69 -33.00
CA LEU A 74 3.04 4.41 -34.40
C LEU A 74 4.40 3.69 -34.61
N GLN A 75 5.36 3.87 -33.71
CA GLN A 75 6.61 3.11 -33.72
C GLN A 75 6.35 1.61 -33.55
N ASN A 76 5.39 1.23 -32.71
CA ASN A 76 5.15 -0.15 -32.29
C ASN A 76 4.01 -0.84 -33.06
N ILE A 77 3.09 -0.08 -33.69
CA ILE A 77 2.06 -0.68 -34.58
C ILE A 77 2.76 -1.27 -35.80
N PRO A 78 2.65 -2.60 -36.05
CA PRO A 78 3.30 -3.24 -37.19
C PRO A 78 2.65 -2.82 -38.52
N GLY A 79 3.34 -3.02 -39.61
CA GLY A 79 2.80 -2.88 -40.95
C GLY A 79 3.21 -1.57 -41.68
N VAL A 80 2.91 -1.55 -42.98
CA VAL A 80 3.29 -0.46 -43.88
C VAL A 80 2.43 0.79 -43.72
N ALA A 81 1.25 0.67 -43.16
CA ALA A 81 0.34 1.79 -42.91
C ALA A 81 0.95 2.78 -41.93
N ALA A 82 1.46 2.30 -40.79
CA ALA A 82 2.12 3.16 -39.79
C ALA A 82 3.41 3.79 -40.34
N GLU A 83 4.19 3.06 -41.11
CA GLU A 83 5.41 3.60 -41.78
C GLU A 83 5.07 4.69 -42.77
N SER A 84 4.05 4.49 -43.62
CA SER A 84 3.58 5.49 -44.55
C SER A 84 3.09 6.76 -43.87
N ALA A 85 2.35 6.60 -42.76
CA ALA A 85 1.88 7.73 -41.94
C ALA A 85 3.06 8.52 -41.36
N LEU A 86 4.08 7.85 -40.86
CA LEU A 86 5.30 8.48 -40.33
C LEU A 86 6.08 9.22 -41.43
N LYS A 87 6.25 8.64 -42.61
CA LYS A 87 6.90 9.28 -43.74
C LYS A 87 6.15 10.52 -44.19
N SER A 88 4.82 10.45 -44.26
CA SER A 88 3.97 11.61 -44.56
C SER A 88 4.09 12.72 -43.52
N ALA A 89 4.04 12.33 -42.22
CA ALA A 89 4.21 13.29 -41.14
C ALA A 89 5.60 13.94 -41.14
N GLN A 90 6.66 13.18 -41.45
CA GLN A 90 8.02 13.71 -41.57
C GLN A 90 8.15 14.77 -42.64
N ALA A 91 7.51 14.55 -43.79
CA ALA A 91 7.53 15.54 -44.91
C ALA A 91 6.87 16.86 -44.52
N ASN A 92 5.88 16.83 -43.62
CA ASN A 92 5.08 17.99 -43.20
C ASN A 92 5.56 18.63 -41.88
N CYS A 93 6.61 18.08 -41.24
CA CYS A 93 7.19 18.60 -39.99
C CYS A 93 8.56 19.26 -40.26
N THR A 94 8.96 20.18 -39.35
CA THR A 94 10.28 20.81 -39.35
C THR A 94 10.91 20.73 -37.95
N GLY A 95 12.23 20.94 -37.85
CA GLY A 95 12.98 20.99 -36.61
C GLY A 95 12.86 19.70 -35.77
N VAL A 96 12.80 19.85 -34.43
CA VAL A 96 12.84 18.73 -33.46
C VAL A 96 11.80 17.64 -33.75
N ARG A 97 10.59 18.00 -34.21
CA ARG A 97 9.54 17.01 -34.54
C ARG A 97 9.91 16.16 -35.74
N ARG A 98 10.50 16.77 -36.79
CA ARG A 98 11.00 16.06 -37.96
C ARG A 98 12.10 15.06 -37.58
N ASP A 99 13.02 15.50 -36.70
CA ASP A 99 14.13 14.65 -36.23
C ASP A 99 13.63 13.48 -35.35
N ALA A 100 12.63 13.72 -34.52
CA ALA A 100 11.99 12.68 -33.73
C ALA A 100 11.30 11.62 -34.62
N ILE A 101 10.57 12.05 -35.65
CA ILE A 101 9.95 11.13 -36.61
C ILE A 101 11.02 10.38 -37.41
N ALA A 102 12.11 11.05 -37.86
CA ALA A 102 13.22 10.40 -38.53
C ALA A 102 13.87 9.31 -37.66
N THR A 103 14.02 9.58 -36.38
CA THR A 103 14.53 8.60 -35.41
C THR A 103 13.59 7.42 -35.28
N THR A 104 12.29 7.67 -35.16
CA THR A 104 11.27 6.62 -35.10
C THR A 104 11.27 5.75 -36.37
N LEU A 105 11.37 6.35 -37.56
CA LEU A 105 11.48 5.60 -38.80
C LEU A 105 12.74 4.71 -38.84
N ARG A 106 13.88 5.23 -38.35
CA ARG A 106 15.10 4.44 -38.22
C ARG A 106 14.91 3.26 -37.23
N LEU A 107 14.30 3.51 -36.08
CA LEU A 107 14.02 2.46 -35.10
C LEU A 107 13.07 1.39 -35.67
N ARG A 108 12.08 1.76 -36.48
CA ARG A 108 11.21 0.81 -37.18
C ARG A 108 11.93 0.04 -38.27
N ALA A 109 12.84 0.72 -39.02
CA ALA A 109 13.65 0.10 -40.07
C ALA A 109 14.78 -0.78 -39.48
N THR A 110 15.15 -0.58 -38.23
CA THR A 110 16.16 -1.39 -37.55
C THR A 110 15.48 -2.65 -37.01
N PRO A 111 15.75 -3.85 -37.55
CA PRO A 111 15.24 -5.08 -36.96
C PRO A 111 15.71 -5.18 -35.51
N VAL A 112 14.88 -5.69 -34.61
CA VAL A 112 15.20 -5.94 -33.17
C VAL A 112 16.45 -6.85 -33.02
N ALA A 113 17.01 -7.32 -34.11
CA ALA A 113 18.19 -8.18 -34.18
C ALA A 113 19.45 -7.53 -34.79
N ALA A 114 19.52 -6.20 -34.92
CA ALA A 114 20.70 -5.56 -35.52
C ALA A 114 21.82 -5.26 -34.51
N GLY A 115 22.38 -6.29 -33.93
CA GLY A 115 23.73 -6.30 -33.34
C GLY A 115 24.78 -7.01 -34.20
N TYR A 116 24.43 -7.48 -35.40
CA TYR A 116 25.37 -8.11 -36.34
C TYR A 116 25.37 -7.40 -37.69
N ALA A 117 26.51 -6.81 -38.05
CA ALA A 117 26.77 -6.25 -39.34
C ALA A 117 26.85 -7.41 -40.38
N GLY A 118 25.79 -7.56 -41.15
CA GLY A 118 25.71 -8.48 -42.29
C GLY A 118 24.49 -8.11 -43.12
N ASP A 119 24.69 -7.82 -44.38
CA ASP A 119 23.80 -7.37 -45.44
C ASP A 119 22.28 -7.41 -45.18
N ALA A 120 21.60 -6.26 -45.33
CA ALA A 120 20.18 -6.09 -45.12
C ALA A 120 19.35 -6.94 -46.12
N PRO A 121 18.40 -7.78 -45.65
CA PRO A 121 17.46 -8.45 -46.53
C PRO A 121 16.33 -7.53 -47.01
N PRO A 122 15.70 -7.86 -48.14
CA PRO A 122 14.69 -6.99 -48.75
C PRO A 122 13.40 -6.85 -47.90
N ALA A 123 12.77 -5.70 -48.02
CA ALA A 123 11.72 -5.12 -47.20
C ALA A 123 10.34 -5.85 -47.17
N SER A 124 10.24 -7.13 -47.38
CA SER A 124 8.95 -7.83 -47.43
C SER A 124 8.82 -9.12 -46.63
N ALA A 125 9.86 -9.52 -45.84
CA ALA A 125 9.77 -10.72 -45.01
C ALA A 125 9.85 -10.39 -43.54
N ALA A 126 8.82 -10.75 -42.74
CA ALA A 126 8.95 -10.82 -41.30
C ALA A 126 10.20 -11.63 -40.96
N THR A 127 11.01 -11.13 -39.98
CA THR A 127 12.25 -11.85 -39.60
C THR A 127 11.88 -13.25 -39.09
N PRO A 128 12.80 -14.23 -39.19
CA PRO A 128 12.57 -15.57 -38.67
C PRO A 128 12.09 -15.55 -37.20
N ILE A 129 12.57 -14.61 -36.38
CA ILE A 129 12.12 -14.44 -35.00
C ILE A 129 10.65 -14.00 -34.95
N GLN A 130 10.22 -13.06 -35.79
CA GLN A 130 8.82 -12.60 -35.88
C GLN A 130 7.89 -13.71 -36.42
N LYS A 131 8.41 -14.63 -37.19
CA LYS A 131 7.68 -15.83 -37.65
C LYS A 131 7.61 -16.94 -36.60
N GLY A 132 8.33 -16.81 -35.49
CA GLY A 132 8.38 -17.85 -34.46
C GLY A 132 9.15 -19.09 -34.86
N ASP A 133 10.23 -18.95 -35.67
CA ASP A 133 11.08 -20.04 -36.10
C ASP A 133 11.83 -20.63 -34.91
N ALA A 134 11.36 -21.79 -34.45
CA ALA A 134 11.89 -22.48 -33.29
C ALA A 134 13.35 -22.96 -33.45
N SER A 135 13.88 -23.03 -34.68
CA SER A 135 15.27 -23.41 -34.92
C SER A 135 16.27 -22.39 -34.37
N LEU A 136 15.82 -21.14 -34.15
CA LEU A 136 16.64 -20.07 -33.61
C LEU A 136 16.78 -20.12 -32.07
N LEU A 137 15.93 -20.84 -31.36
CA LEU A 137 15.89 -20.85 -29.89
C LEU A 137 17.22 -21.28 -29.25
N PRO A 138 17.94 -22.30 -29.72
CA PRO A 138 19.24 -22.64 -29.14
C PRO A 138 20.25 -21.51 -29.20
N THR A 139 20.36 -20.83 -30.36
CA THR A 139 21.29 -19.73 -30.59
C THR A 139 20.91 -18.50 -29.73
N LEU A 140 19.62 -18.16 -29.67
CA LEU A 140 19.12 -17.05 -28.83
C LEU A 140 19.38 -17.31 -27.35
N VAL A 141 19.18 -18.55 -26.89
CA VAL A 141 19.44 -18.90 -25.49
C VAL A 141 20.94 -18.83 -25.19
N GLU A 142 21.78 -19.31 -26.11
CA GLU A 142 23.24 -19.24 -25.93
C GLU A 142 23.71 -17.79 -25.81
N ALA A 143 23.34 -16.93 -26.77
CA ALA A 143 23.70 -15.53 -26.77
C ALA A 143 23.18 -14.80 -25.49
N ALA A 144 21.94 -15.05 -25.11
CA ALA A 144 21.34 -14.37 -23.95
C ALA A 144 21.87 -14.88 -22.61
N CYS A 145 22.23 -16.16 -22.51
CA CYS A 145 22.69 -16.83 -21.30
C CYS A 145 24.19 -16.65 -21.06
N ALA A 146 25.01 -17.00 -22.09
CA ALA A 146 26.47 -16.97 -22.02
C ALA A 146 27.03 -15.55 -22.19
N ASP A 147 26.58 -14.86 -23.24
CA ASP A 147 27.11 -13.55 -23.64
C ASP A 147 26.40 -12.39 -22.96
N ARG A 148 25.32 -12.66 -22.21
CA ARG A 148 24.44 -11.66 -21.58
C ARG A 148 23.85 -10.65 -22.58
N ASP A 149 23.62 -11.10 -23.80
CA ASP A 149 23.05 -10.29 -24.86
C ASP A 149 21.61 -9.88 -24.50
N ALA A 150 21.41 -8.58 -24.31
CA ALA A 150 20.13 -8.02 -23.93
C ALA A 150 19.09 -8.09 -25.06
N ASP A 151 19.54 -8.07 -26.33
CA ASP A 151 18.66 -8.16 -27.49
C ASP A 151 18.17 -9.58 -27.70
N ALA A 152 19.06 -10.57 -27.58
CA ALA A 152 18.69 -11.98 -27.59
C ALA A 152 17.71 -12.31 -26.44
N ARG A 153 17.93 -11.73 -25.25
CA ARG A 153 17.02 -11.86 -24.13
C ARG A 153 15.63 -11.27 -24.46
N ARG A 154 15.57 -10.06 -24.99
CA ARG A 154 14.30 -9.42 -25.42
C ARG A 154 13.59 -10.25 -26.49
N ALA A 155 14.35 -10.79 -27.45
CA ALA A 155 13.81 -11.66 -28.49
C ALA A 155 13.17 -12.93 -27.91
N LEU A 156 13.80 -13.57 -26.92
CA LEU A 156 13.24 -14.73 -26.23
C LEU A 156 11.95 -14.40 -25.46
N ILE A 157 11.93 -13.27 -24.76
CA ILE A 157 10.74 -12.82 -24.04
C ILE A 157 9.58 -12.58 -24.99
N GLY A 158 9.82 -11.87 -26.09
CA GLY A 158 8.83 -11.54 -27.13
C GLY A 158 8.60 -12.63 -28.19
N PHE A 159 9.20 -13.81 -28.06
CA PHE A 159 9.11 -14.86 -29.10
C PHE A 159 7.65 -15.32 -29.28
N PRO A 160 7.07 -15.25 -30.48
CA PRO A 160 5.62 -15.35 -30.69
C PRO A 160 5.08 -16.78 -30.71
N SER A 161 5.83 -17.77 -30.26
CA SER A 161 5.46 -19.18 -30.32
C SER A 161 5.57 -19.87 -28.97
N ALA A 162 4.60 -20.73 -28.65
CA ALA A 162 4.66 -21.63 -27.50
C ALA A 162 5.88 -22.61 -27.56
N ALA A 163 6.51 -22.76 -28.72
CA ALA A 163 7.73 -23.53 -28.85
C ALA A 163 8.86 -22.97 -27.98
N ALA A 164 8.91 -21.65 -27.79
CA ALA A 164 9.86 -21.01 -26.86
C ALA A 164 9.64 -21.47 -25.43
N ASP A 165 8.40 -21.49 -24.96
CA ASP A 165 8.06 -21.95 -23.62
C ASP A 165 8.43 -23.41 -23.43
N GLN A 166 8.10 -24.25 -24.40
CA GLN A 166 8.46 -25.67 -24.38
C GLN A 166 9.98 -25.89 -24.40
N TYR A 167 10.70 -25.08 -25.18
CA TYR A 167 12.16 -25.15 -25.20
C TYR A 167 12.77 -24.75 -23.86
N LEU A 168 12.33 -23.65 -23.31
CA LEU A 168 12.81 -23.15 -22.02
C LEU A 168 12.45 -24.10 -20.87
N VAL A 169 11.26 -24.70 -20.88
CA VAL A 169 10.86 -25.73 -19.89
C VAL A 169 11.81 -26.93 -19.93
N ARG A 170 12.24 -27.38 -21.13
CA ARG A 170 13.24 -28.48 -21.23
C ARG A 170 14.58 -28.11 -20.59
N LEU A 171 14.98 -26.83 -20.60
CA LEU A 171 16.19 -26.40 -19.90
C LEU A 171 16.06 -26.51 -18.37
N LEU A 172 14.85 -26.45 -17.82
CA LEU A 172 14.61 -26.67 -16.38
C LEU A 172 14.83 -28.13 -15.97
N ASP A 173 14.69 -29.07 -16.89
CA ASP A 173 14.88 -30.51 -16.67
C ASP A 173 16.34 -30.96 -16.96
N GLY A 174 17.17 -30.03 -17.46
CA GLY A 174 18.59 -30.27 -17.76
C GLY A 174 19.47 -30.24 -16.49
N THR A 175 20.72 -30.68 -16.69
CA THR A 175 21.74 -30.71 -15.62
C THR A 175 22.47 -29.38 -15.43
N ASP A 176 22.32 -28.44 -16.35
CA ASP A 176 22.97 -27.13 -16.30
C ASP A 176 22.12 -26.14 -15.44
N ALA A 177 22.53 -25.98 -14.19
CA ALA A 177 21.84 -25.09 -13.25
C ALA A 177 21.87 -23.62 -13.68
N ALA A 178 22.86 -23.15 -14.43
CA ALA A 178 22.93 -21.76 -14.90
C ALA A 178 21.88 -21.52 -16.00
N ARG A 179 21.78 -22.44 -16.98
CA ARG A 179 20.73 -22.37 -18.01
C ARG A 179 19.33 -22.55 -17.43
N ALA A 180 19.17 -23.42 -16.42
CA ALA A 180 17.89 -23.57 -15.74
C ALA A 180 17.48 -22.27 -15.04
N ARG A 181 18.36 -21.63 -14.28
CA ARG A 181 18.06 -20.32 -13.65
C ARG A 181 17.73 -19.23 -14.67
N PHE A 182 18.47 -19.19 -15.78
CA PHE A 182 18.19 -18.27 -16.88
C PHE A 182 16.78 -18.52 -17.45
N ALA A 183 16.43 -19.79 -17.74
CA ALA A 183 15.12 -20.17 -18.27
C ALA A 183 13.98 -19.80 -17.31
N VAL A 184 14.16 -19.96 -15.98
CA VAL A 184 13.20 -19.48 -14.96
C VAL A 184 12.89 -18.00 -15.15
N GLY A 185 13.94 -17.15 -15.32
CA GLY A 185 13.77 -15.72 -15.50
C GLY A 185 12.98 -15.36 -16.77
N ILE A 186 13.32 -16.00 -17.90
CA ILE A 186 12.63 -15.74 -19.17
C ILE A 186 11.17 -16.21 -19.12
N LEU A 187 10.91 -17.42 -18.63
CA LEU A 187 9.54 -17.96 -18.50
C LEU A 187 8.66 -17.10 -17.59
N ALA A 188 9.25 -16.55 -16.53
CA ALA A 188 8.53 -15.64 -15.63
C ALA A 188 8.09 -14.35 -16.35
N GLU A 189 8.96 -13.78 -17.18
CA GLU A 189 8.65 -12.55 -17.95
C GLU A 189 7.66 -12.84 -19.09
N ARG A 190 7.70 -14.02 -19.67
CA ARG A 190 6.73 -14.48 -20.69
C ARG A 190 5.34 -14.75 -20.13
N ARG A 191 5.22 -15.02 -18.84
CA ARG A 191 3.93 -15.23 -18.12
C ARG A 191 2.99 -16.26 -18.78
N ALA A 192 3.54 -17.33 -19.35
CA ALA A 192 2.72 -18.37 -19.96
C ALA A 192 1.76 -19.00 -18.93
N PRO A 193 0.52 -19.37 -19.33
CA PRO A 193 -0.44 -20.01 -18.42
C PRO A 193 0.15 -21.24 -17.74
N GLY A 194 -0.07 -21.38 -16.43
CA GLY A 194 0.43 -22.52 -15.65
C GLY A 194 1.87 -22.42 -15.15
N THR A 195 2.66 -21.41 -15.58
CA THR A 195 4.08 -21.26 -15.20
C THR A 195 4.24 -21.18 -13.68
N PHE A 196 3.39 -20.44 -12.96
CA PHE A 196 3.45 -20.37 -11.50
C PHE A 196 3.28 -21.74 -10.83
N VAL A 197 2.29 -22.52 -11.26
CA VAL A 197 2.00 -23.85 -10.67
C VAL A 197 3.18 -24.82 -10.91
N ASP A 198 3.75 -24.81 -12.11
CA ASP A 198 4.93 -25.62 -12.42
C ASP A 198 6.15 -25.18 -11.61
N PHE A 199 6.39 -23.89 -11.48
CA PHE A 199 7.49 -23.33 -10.70
C PHE A 199 7.35 -23.61 -9.21
N ALA A 200 6.15 -23.53 -8.65
CA ALA A 200 5.88 -23.89 -7.26
C ALA A 200 6.25 -25.36 -6.99
N ARG A 201 5.80 -26.27 -7.87
CA ARG A 201 6.12 -27.70 -7.80
C ARG A 201 7.63 -27.97 -7.94
N ARG A 202 8.28 -27.29 -8.88
CA ARG A 202 9.73 -27.42 -9.12
C ARG A 202 10.56 -26.85 -7.96
N ALA A 203 10.13 -25.75 -7.37
CA ALA A 203 10.78 -25.17 -6.19
C ALA A 203 10.77 -26.13 -5.00
N GLU A 204 9.65 -26.85 -4.80
CA GLU A 204 9.55 -27.89 -3.76
C GLU A 204 10.52 -29.06 -4.00
N ALA A 205 10.72 -29.46 -5.25
CA ALA A 205 11.59 -30.57 -5.62
C ALA A 205 13.07 -30.18 -5.77
N ALA A 206 13.38 -28.89 -5.89
CA ALA A 206 14.73 -28.40 -6.16
C ALA A 206 15.70 -28.70 -5.01
N LYS A 207 16.74 -29.47 -5.29
CA LYS A 207 17.86 -29.73 -4.37
C LYS A 207 18.87 -28.58 -4.35
N ASP A 208 19.04 -27.90 -5.48
CA ASP A 208 19.90 -26.73 -5.62
C ASP A 208 19.20 -25.50 -5.03
N ALA A 209 19.82 -24.91 -3.99
CA ALA A 209 19.26 -23.77 -3.28
C ALA A 209 19.17 -22.53 -4.18
N SER A 210 20.13 -22.32 -5.07
CA SER A 210 20.16 -21.16 -5.98
C SER A 210 19.11 -21.24 -7.07
N LEU A 211 18.79 -22.46 -7.54
CA LEU A 211 17.70 -22.68 -8.47
C LEU A 211 16.34 -22.49 -7.77
N ARG A 212 16.20 -22.97 -6.53
CA ARG A 212 15.00 -22.74 -5.70
C ARG A 212 14.78 -21.26 -5.45
N GLU A 213 15.83 -20.53 -5.12
CA GLU A 213 15.77 -19.06 -4.98
C GLU A 213 15.33 -18.37 -6.27
N ALA A 214 15.80 -18.84 -7.44
CA ALA A 214 15.38 -18.31 -8.73
C ALA A 214 13.87 -18.49 -8.97
N TYR A 215 13.30 -19.65 -8.60
CA TYR A 215 11.84 -19.85 -8.63
C TYR A 215 11.13 -18.86 -7.70
N PHE A 216 11.57 -18.74 -6.45
CA PHE A 216 10.94 -17.80 -5.51
C PHE A 216 11.03 -16.34 -5.98
N LYS A 217 12.16 -15.97 -6.59
CA LYS A 217 12.32 -14.63 -7.19
C LYS A 217 11.33 -14.39 -8.33
N SER A 218 11.05 -15.40 -9.14
CA SER A 218 10.13 -15.28 -10.27
C SER A 218 8.69 -15.00 -9.85
N PHE A 219 8.29 -15.35 -8.63
CA PHE A 219 6.96 -15.11 -8.10
C PHE A 219 6.67 -13.60 -7.97
N ASP A 220 7.69 -12.76 -7.86
CA ASP A 220 7.53 -11.30 -7.92
C ASP A 220 6.84 -10.84 -9.22
N THR A 221 7.04 -11.55 -10.31
CA THR A 221 6.48 -11.21 -11.62
C THR A 221 5.24 -12.03 -11.97
N LEU A 222 5.18 -13.29 -11.53
CA LEU A 222 4.13 -14.24 -11.92
C LEU A 222 2.88 -14.14 -11.06
N CYS A 223 3.02 -13.78 -9.78
CA CYS A 223 1.94 -13.90 -8.81
C CYS A 223 1.18 -12.60 -8.60
N GLY A 224 -0.12 -12.71 -8.31
CA GLY A 224 -1.01 -11.66 -7.85
C GLY A 224 -1.81 -12.10 -6.62
N ALA A 225 -2.84 -11.34 -6.26
CA ALA A 225 -3.70 -11.60 -5.09
C ALA A 225 -4.22 -13.04 -5.03
N LYS A 226 -4.68 -13.58 -6.16
CA LYS A 226 -5.23 -14.95 -6.25
C LYS A 226 -4.25 -16.05 -5.88
N ASP A 227 -2.95 -15.78 -6.00
CA ASP A 227 -1.88 -16.76 -5.79
C ASP A 227 -1.34 -16.74 -4.36
N VAL A 228 -1.75 -15.78 -3.53
CA VAL A 228 -1.30 -15.63 -2.13
C VAL A 228 -1.53 -16.89 -1.29
N PRO A 229 -2.69 -17.59 -1.36
CA PRO A 229 -2.87 -18.84 -0.62
C PRO A 229 -1.85 -19.94 -1.00
N ALA A 230 -1.50 -20.05 -2.28
CA ALA A 230 -0.50 -21.03 -2.74
C ALA A 230 0.92 -20.64 -2.28
N LEU A 231 1.25 -19.35 -2.29
CA LEU A 231 2.52 -18.85 -1.75
C LEU A 231 2.64 -19.09 -0.24
N LEU A 232 1.54 -18.95 0.52
CA LEU A 232 1.51 -19.26 1.95
C LEU A 232 1.68 -20.77 2.20
N SER A 233 1.12 -21.62 1.33
CA SER A 233 1.35 -23.07 1.40
C SER A 233 2.83 -23.44 1.16
N LEU A 234 3.52 -22.71 0.28
CA LEU A 234 4.97 -22.85 0.10
C LEU A 234 5.74 -22.35 1.31
N LEU A 235 5.34 -21.20 1.89
CA LEU A 235 5.97 -20.64 3.08
C LEU A 235 5.92 -21.62 4.26
N LYS A 236 4.82 -22.33 4.43
CA LYS A 236 4.70 -23.40 5.42
C LYS A 236 5.76 -24.48 5.28
N LYS A 237 6.14 -24.84 4.03
CA LYS A 237 7.20 -25.82 3.74
C LYS A 237 8.60 -25.23 3.88
N PHE A 238 8.75 -23.94 3.61
CA PHE A 238 10.02 -23.23 3.57
C PHE A 238 9.99 -21.95 4.44
N PRO A 239 9.71 -22.03 5.75
CA PRO A 239 9.48 -20.84 6.58
C PRO A 239 10.75 -19.99 6.82
N ALA A 240 11.93 -20.55 6.60
CA ALA A 240 13.21 -19.82 6.74
C ALA A 240 13.71 -19.18 5.43
N GLU A 241 12.96 -19.34 4.33
CA GLU A 241 13.37 -18.81 3.02
C GLU A 241 12.99 -17.32 2.89
N GLU A 242 13.94 -16.45 3.20
CA GLU A 242 13.75 -14.99 3.15
C GLU A 242 13.29 -14.50 1.76
N ARG A 243 13.75 -15.16 0.70
CA ARG A 243 13.37 -14.79 -0.66
C ARG A 243 11.88 -15.02 -0.91
N LEU A 244 11.31 -16.10 -0.41
CA LEU A 244 9.88 -16.39 -0.51
C LEU A 244 9.05 -15.39 0.30
N SER A 245 9.46 -15.10 1.53
CA SER A 245 8.83 -14.06 2.35
C SER A 245 8.89 -12.69 1.67
N GLY A 246 10.04 -12.33 1.08
CA GLY A 246 10.20 -11.11 0.30
C GLY A 246 9.29 -11.04 -0.93
N SER A 247 9.08 -12.15 -1.63
CA SER A 247 8.15 -12.25 -2.76
C SER A 247 6.70 -12.08 -2.31
N LEU A 248 6.29 -12.73 -1.22
CA LEU A 248 4.98 -12.54 -0.62
C LEU A 248 4.72 -11.08 -0.26
N ILE A 249 5.68 -10.40 0.39
CA ILE A 249 5.55 -8.97 0.73
C ILE A 249 5.34 -8.14 -0.55
N ARG A 250 6.09 -8.39 -1.63
CA ARG A 250 5.96 -7.63 -2.88
C ARG A 250 4.64 -7.91 -3.60
N VAL A 251 4.20 -9.16 -3.64
CA VAL A 251 2.91 -9.54 -4.21
C VAL A 251 1.77 -8.86 -3.44
N CYS A 252 1.75 -8.99 -2.11
CA CYS A 252 0.71 -8.37 -1.28
C CYS A 252 0.77 -6.83 -1.34
N ALA A 253 1.97 -6.22 -1.41
CA ALA A 253 2.11 -4.77 -1.48
C ALA A 253 1.51 -4.16 -2.75
N ARG A 254 1.46 -4.90 -3.86
CA ARG A 254 0.78 -4.45 -5.09
C ARG A 254 -0.76 -4.41 -4.95
N GLU A 255 -1.30 -5.16 -4.01
CA GLU A 255 -2.73 -5.19 -3.68
C GLU A 255 -3.10 -4.15 -2.61
N MET A 256 -2.18 -3.23 -2.31
CA MET A 256 -2.46 -2.09 -1.46
C MET A 256 -3.00 -0.96 -2.33
N THR A 257 -4.25 -0.60 -2.12
CA THR A 257 -4.90 0.52 -2.81
C THR A 257 -5.06 1.71 -1.87
N PRO A 258 -4.98 2.95 -2.37
CA PRO A 258 -5.29 4.13 -1.56
C PRO A 258 -6.68 4.00 -0.92
N GLU A 259 -6.82 4.43 0.33
CA GLU A 259 -8.13 4.49 0.98
C GLU A 259 -9.09 5.33 0.11
N PRO A 260 -10.30 4.82 -0.19
CA PRO A 260 -11.24 5.55 -1.03
C PRO A 260 -11.71 6.83 -0.35
N GLY A 261 -11.78 7.91 -1.09
CA GLY A 261 -12.23 9.22 -0.61
C GLY A 261 -11.53 10.37 -1.33
N ASP A 262 -12.18 11.51 -1.34
CA ASP A 262 -11.64 12.72 -1.92
C ASP A 262 -10.66 13.38 -0.96
N VAL A 263 -9.56 13.88 -1.51
CA VAL A 263 -8.57 14.69 -0.79
C VAL A 263 -8.72 16.13 -1.23
N GLU A 264 -9.13 16.99 -0.33
CA GLU A 264 -9.18 18.45 -0.54
C GLU A 264 -7.97 19.10 0.12
N ILE A 265 -7.07 19.68 -0.64
CA ILE A 265 -5.92 20.42 -0.09
C ILE A 265 -6.40 21.77 0.43
N VAL A 266 -6.31 21.98 1.73
CA VAL A 266 -6.70 23.23 2.42
C VAL A 266 -5.56 24.23 2.39
N ASP A 267 -4.35 23.78 2.76
CA ASP A 267 -3.11 24.57 2.76
C ASP A 267 -1.91 23.67 2.47
N ALA A 268 -0.90 24.22 1.82
CA ALA A 268 0.35 23.49 1.56
C ALA A 268 1.53 24.44 1.38
N GLN A 269 2.54 24.28 2.24
CA GLN A 269 3.76 25.09 2.26
C GLN A 269 4.99 24.22 2.14
N TYR A 270 5.92 24.61 1.25
CA TYR A 270 7.21 23.96 1.06
C TYR A 270 8.36 24.92 1.31
N GLY A 271 9.34 24.52 2.08
CA GLY A 271 10.53 25.34 2.33
C GLY A 271 11.16 25.10 3.70
N ASN A 272 11.94 26.06 4.18
CA ASN A 272 12.57 26.02 5.48
C ASN A 272 11.72 26.82 6.49
N PHE A 273 11.01 26.10 7.36
CA PHE A 273 10.10 26.68 8.34
C PHE A 273 10.84 27.44 9.47
N ALA A 274 12.08 27.07 9.79
CA ALA A 274 12.86 27.74 10.83
C ALA A 274 13.27 29.16 10.43
N SER A 275 13.56 29.39 9.13
CA SER A 275 13.91 30.71 8.59
C SER A 275 12.73 31.43 7.93
N ASN A 276 11.53 30.87 7.97
CA ASN A 276 10.31 31.36 7.30
C ASN A 276 10.50 31.59 5.78
N ARG A 277 11.32 30.77 5.13
CA ARG A 277 11.52 30.79 3.69
C ARG A 277 10.65 29.73 3.06
N LEU A 278 9.41 30.10 2.77
CA LEU A 278 8.34 29.21 2.37
C LEU A 278 7.80 29.59 0.98
N ALA A 279 7.29 28.60 0.28
CA ALA A 279 6.54 28.77 -0.95
C ALA A 279 5.20 28.06 -0.83
N ASP A 280 4.13 28.74 -1.25
CA ASP A 280 2.80 28.15 -1.36
C ASP A 280 2.76 27.17 -2.54
N VAL A 281 2.37 25.94 -2.27
CA VAL A 281 2.27 24.84 -3.23
C VAL A 281 0.88 24.24 -3.31
N LYS A 282 -0.10 24.88 -2.66
CA LYS A 282 -1.49 24.41 -2.57
C LYS A 282 -2.06 24.05 -3.93
N GLY A 283 -1.99 24.96 -4.91
CA GLY A 283 -2.59 24.73 -6.23
C GLY A 283 -2.00 23.51 -6.95
N MET A 284 -0.68 23.34 -6.88
CA MET A 284 0.00 22.18 -7.48
C MET A 284 -0.38 20.87 -6.78
N LEU A 285 -0.41 20.85 -5.45
CA LEU A 285 -0.78 19.66 -4.70
C LEU A 285 -2.25 19.31 -4.89
N ALA A 286 -3.14 20.30 -5.01
CA ALA A 286 -4.55 20.08 -5.33
C ALA A 286 -4.68 19.38 -6.70
N ALA A 287 -3.99 19.88 -7.73
CA ALA A 287 -4.01 19.26 -9.06
C ALA A 287 -3.49 17.80 -9.04
N LEU A 288 -2.44 17.51 -8.25
CA LEU A 288 -1.94 16.14 -8.10
C LEU A 288 -2.94 15.25 -7.35
N ALA A 289 -3.59 15.76 -6.30
CA ALA A 289 -4.59 15.04 -5.53
C ALA A 289 -5.85 14.76 -6.37
N ASP A 290 -6.31 15.73 -7.15
CA ASP A 290 -7.45 15.61 -8.09
C ASP A 290 -7.13 14.60 -9.20
N GLY A 291 -5.87 14.53 -9.65
CA GLY A 291 -5.35 13.49 -10.54
C GLY A 291 -5.18 12.11 -9.89
N GLY A 292 -5.63 11.93 -8.65
CA GLY A 292 -5.60 10.66 -7.95
C GLY A 292 -4.29 10.36 -7.19
N SER A 293 -3.30 11.26 -7.21
CA SER A 293 -2.04 11.05 -6.49
C SER A 293 -2.28 11.15 -4.97
N ARG A 294 -1.95 10.08 -4.25
CA ARG A 294 -2.04 10.01 -2.78
C ARG A 294 -0.67 9.95 -2.11
N ARG A 295 0.37 9.72 -2.89
CA ARG A 295 1.78 9.67 -2.47
C ARG A 295 2.58 10.61 -3.37
N ILE A 296 3.28 11.56 -2.79
CA ILE A 296 3.93 12.67 -3.50
C ILE A 296 5.40 12.73 -3.07
N ALA A 297 6.30 12.52 -4.02
CA ALA A 297 7.74 12.68 -3.77
C ALA A 297 8.06 14.15 -3.50
N VAL A 298 8.70 14.43 -2.36
CA VAL A 298 9.09 15.79 -1.95
C VAL A 298 10.50 16.09 -2.44
N GLY A 299 10.63 17.05 -3.36
CA GLY A 299 11.95 17.44 -3.89
C GLY A 299 11.88 18.60 -4.88
N SER A 300 13.02 18.97 -5.42
CA SER A 300 13.16 20.08 -6.38
C SER A 300 12.34 19.93 -7.68
N ARG A 301 11.84 18.70 -7.96
CA ARG A 301 10.89 18.44 -9.06
C ARG A 301 9.47 18.87 -8.76
N LEU A 302 9.09 19.08 -7.50
CA LEU A 302 7.88 19.83 -7.16
C LEU A 302 7.96 21.25 -7.72
N ALA A 303 9.16 21.74 -7.98
CA ALA A 303 9.46 23.02 -8.61
C ALA A 303 9.36 23.03 -10.14
N GLY A 304 9.32 21.88 -10.84
CA GLY A 304 9.56 21.79 -12.29
C GLY A 304 8.35 21.62 -13.20
N ALA A 305 7.17 21.25 -12.68
CA ALA A 305 5.98 20.98 -13.51
C ALA A 305 4.85 22.02 -13.27
N GLY A 306 5.17 23.31 -13.41
CA GLY A 306 4.27 24.43 -13.06
C GLY A 306 4.47 24.91 -11.62
N GLY A 307 5.47 24.36 -10.90
CA GLY A 307 5.86 24.72 -9.55
C GLY A 307 6.83 25.92 -9.50
N PHE A 308 7.73 25.99 -8.53
CA PHE A 308 8.53 27.18 -8.22
C PHE A 308 9.46 27.61 -9.34
N ALA A 309 9.46 28.90 -9.64
CA ALA A 309 10.49 29.51 -10.47
C ALA A 309 11.88 29.49 -9.79
N ARG A 310 11.93 29.30 -8.47
CA ARG A 310 13.17 29.25 -7.67
C ARG A 310 12.99 28.39 -6.41
N ASP A 311 14.08 27.73 -5.96
CA ASP A 311 14.16 27.08 -4.66
C ASP A 311 13.89 28.13 -3.54
N PRO A 312 12.88 27.95 -2.66
CA PRO A 312 12.54 28.94 -1.64
C PRO A 312 13.63 29.12 -0.58
N ALA A 313 14.46 28.08 -0.36
CA ALA A 313 15.48 28.07 0.68
C ALA A 313 16.77 27.32 0.24
N PRO A 314 17.54 27.87 -0.74
CA PRO A 314 18.75 27.22 -1.23
C PRO A 314 19.75 26.90 -0.12
N GLY A 315 20.26 25.66 -0.11
CA GLY A 315 21.25 25.20 0.85
C GLY A 315 20.73 24.94 2.27
N LEU A 316 19.43 25.13 2.53
CA LEU A 316 18.82 24.84 3.82
C LEU A 316 17.96 23.58 3.76
N PRO A 317 17.81 22.80 4.84
CA PRO A 317 16.87 21.72 4.93
C PRO A 317 15.45 22.22 4.67
N LYS A 318 14.71 21.52 3.82
CA LYS A 318 13.33 21.87 3.45
C LYS A 318 12.36 20.76 3.80
N GLU A 319 11.13 21.15 4.05
CA GLU A 319 10.02 20.26 4.38
C GLU A 319 8.75 20.74 3.64
N LEU A 320 7.94 19.78 3.21
CA LEU A 320 6.58 20.03 2.74
C LEU A 320 5.63 19.77 3.90
N ARG A 321 4.78 20.76 4.24
CA ARG A 321 3.69 20.61 5.20
C ARG A 321 2.37 20.87 4.51
N VAL A 322 1.40 20.00 4.76
CA VAL A 322 0.08 20.04 4.13
C VAL A 322 -1.02 19.89 5.15
N THR A 323 -2.02 20.77 5.04
CA THR A 323 -3.32 20.61 5.68
C THR A 323 -4.32 20.22 4.61
N TYR A 324 -5.07 19.15 4.83
CA TYR A 324 -6.05 18.64 3.86
C TYR A 324 -7.27 18.04 4.55
N ARG A 325 -8.38 17.96 3.82
CA ARG A 325 -9.58 17.24 4.25
C ARG A 325 -9.62 15.86 3.61
N PHE A 326 -9.96 14.87 4.40
CA PHE A 326 -10.15 13.50 3.94
C PHE A 326 -11.13 12.76 4.85
N GLY A 327 -12.16 12.14 4.26
CA GLY A 327 -13.20 11.44 5.02
C GLY A 327 -13.96 12.34 5.99
N GLY A 328 -14.12 13.63 5.67
CA GLY A 328 -14.80 14.61 6.52
C GLY A 328 -13.97 15.19 7.67
N PHE A 329 -12.68 14.84 7.76
CA PHE A 329 -11.77 15.27 8.82
C PHE A 329 -10.61 16.09 8.26
N THR A 330 -10.23 17.14 9.01
CA THR A 330 -8.99 17.89 8.74
C THR A 330 -7.80 17.05 9.21
N ARG A 331 -6.88 16.82 8.29
CA ARG A 331 -5.64 16.04 8.51
C ARG A 331 -4.41 16.88 8.19
N PHE A 332 -3.30 16.48 8.77
CA PHE A 332 -1.99 17.11 8.59
C PHE A 332 -1.00 16.05 8.13
N ALA A 333 -0.16 16.40 7.18
CA ALA A 333 0.94 15.56 6.73
C ALA A 333 2.18 16.42 6.49
N SER A 334 3.35 15.87 6.75
CA SER A 334 4.61 16.49 6.40
C SER A 334 5.64 15.47 5.94
N ALA A 335 6.57 15.92 5.10
CA ALA A 335 7.70 15.11 4.69
C ALA A 335 8.91 15.99 4.34
N PRO A 336 10.13 15.58 4.71
CA PRO A 336 11.35 16.32 4.37
C PRO A 336 11.63 16.23 2.86
N GLU A 337 12.45 17.14 2.36
CA GLU A 337 13.01 17.07 1.00
C GLU A 337 13.72 15.73 0.79
N GLY A 338 13.47 15.08 -0.34
CA GLY A 338 13.93 13.72 -0.65
C GLY A 338 13.04 12.61 -0.08
N GLY A 339 12.05 12.94 0.75
CA GLY A 339 11.06 12.01 1.30
C GLY A 339 9.81 11.89 0.44
N GLU A 340 8.80 11.23 0.99
CA GLU A 340 7.49 11.05 0.38
C GLU A 340 6.38 11.53 1.31
N LEU A 341 5.52 12.42 0.82
CA LEU A 341 4.30 12.84 1.50
C LEU A 341 3.18 11.84 1.19
N VAL A 342 2.48 11.38 2.23
CA VAL A 342 1.33 10.47 2.10
C VAL A 342 0.06 11.20 2.55
N LEU A 343 -0.87 11.44 1.61
CA LEU A 343 -2.16 12.11 1.86
C LEU A 343 -3.27 11.14 2.28
N ALA A 344 -3.21 9.90 1.79
CA ALA A 344 -4.09 8.83 2.24
C ALA A 344 -3.28 7.54 2.33
N GLU A 345 -3.50 6.79 3.41
CA GLU A 345 -2.86 5.50 3.58
C GLU A 345 -3.37 4.51 2.52
N SER A 346 -2.46 3.72 1.97
CA SER A 346 -2.86 2.56 1.19
C SER A 346 -3.38 1.48 2.14
N VAL A 347 -4.43 0.78 1.72
CA VAL A 347 -5.05 -0.32 2.48
C VAL A 347 -4.85 -1.60 1.71
N LEU A 348 -4.39 -2.65 2.38
CA LEU A 348 -4.27 -3.98 1.78
C LEU A 348 -5.65 -4.52 1.42
N ASP A 349 -5.77 -5.17 0.26
CA ASP A 349 -7.00 -5.87 -0.14
C ASP A 349 -7.49 -6.83 0.96
N GLY A 350 -8.79 -6.81 1.22
CA GLY A 350 -9.40 -7.57 2.33
C GLY A 350 -9.22 -9.08 2.19
N LYS A 351 -9.32 -9.64 0.97
CA LYS A 351 -9.16 -11.08 0.74
C LYS A 351 -7.71 -11.52 0.93
N VAL A 352 -6.75 -10.68 0.54
CA VAL A 352 -5.33 -10.92 0.78
C VAL A 352 -5.02 -10.88 2.27
N ALA A 353 -5.57 -9.90 2.99
CA ALA A 353 -5.42 -9.80 4.44
C ALA A 353 -6.03 -11.01 5.15
N ASP A 354 -7.23 -11.44 4.77
CA ASP A 354 -7.91 -12.62 5.34
C ASP A 354 -7.10 -13.90 5.13
N ALA A 355 -6.48 -14.07 3.95
CA ALA A 355 -5.62 -15.22 3.68
C ALA A 355 -4.37 -15.21 4.59
N LEU A 356 -3.72 -14.05 4.78
CA LEU A 356 -2.58 -13.90 5.68
C LEU A 356 -3.00 -14.17 7.14
N TYR A 357 -4.13 -13.66 7.58
CA TYR A 357 -4.63 -13.85 8.94
C TYR A 357 -5.02 -15.31 9.22
N ALA A 358 -5.67 -15.98 8.25
CA ALA A 358 -6.01 -17.38 8.37
C ALA A 358 -4.75 -18.26 8.45
N ALA A 359 -3.76 -18.01 7.60
CA ALA A 359 -2.48 -18.70 7.64
C ALA A 359 -1.77 -18.47 8.98
N ARG A 360 -1.73 -17.22 9.48
CA ARG A 360 -1.12 -16.90 10.78
C ARG A 360 -1.79 -17.62 11.94
N ALA A 361 -3.12 -17.70 11.94
CA ALA A 361 -3.90 -18.38 12.98
C ALA A 361 -3.62 -19.89 13.02
N ALA A 362 -3.28 -20.50 11.88
CA ALA A 362 -2.97 -21.93 11.77
C ALA A 362 -1.48 -22.24 11.96
N ALA A 363 -0.60 -21.24 11.92
CA ALA A 363 0.85 -21.39 11.94
C ALA A 363 1.42 -21.46 13.36
N SER A 364 2.57 -22.11 13.51
CA SER A 364 3.36 -22.15 14.74
C SER A 364 4.87 -22.09 14.43
N GLY A 365 5.69 -21.76 15.45
CA GLY A 365 7.15 -21.70 15.32
C GLY A 365 7.60 -20.79 14.15
N LYS A 366 8.58 -21.23 13.39
CA LYS A 366 9.18 -20.43 12.29
C LYS A 366 8.20 -19.97 11.22
N GLU A 367 7.15 -20.74 10.96
CA GLU A 367 6.09 -20.32 10.02
C GLU A 367 5.34 -19.10 10.55
N ALA A 368 4.96 -19.13 11.82
CA ALA A 368 4.31 -18.00 12.48
C ALA A 368 5.20 -16.75 12.46
N ASP A 369 6.49 -16.90 12.81
CA ASP A 369 7.46 -15.80 12.81
C ASP A 369 7.63 -15.17 11.41
N ALA A 370 7.64 -16.00 10.36
CA ALA A 370 7.72 -15.54 8.99
C ALA A 370 6.48 -14.73 8.57
N ILE A 371 5.27 -15.22 8.92
CA ILE A 371 4.02 -14.51 8.60
C ILE A 371 3.93 -13.20 9.41
N ASP A 372 4.32 -13.20 10.67
CA ASP A 372 4.37 -11.97 11.48
C ASP A 372 5.32 -10.94 10.89
N SER A 373 6.47 -11.37 10.38
CA SER A 373 7.42 -10.51 9.68
C SER A 373 6.83 -9.92 8.39
N ILE A 374 6.06 -10.71 7.64
CA ILE A 374 5.34 -10.25 6.43
C ILE A 374 4.29 -9.22 6.81
N LEU A 375 3.44 -9.51 7.79
CA LEU A 375 2.40 -8.59 8.27
C LEU A 375 3.01 -7.27 8.77
N ALA A 376 4.09 -7.33 9.54
CA ALA A 376 4.82 -6.15 9.99
C ALA A 376 5.43 -5.33 8.84
N ALA A 377 5.95 -6.00 7.81
CA ALA A 377 6.48 -5.33 6.62
C ALA A 377 5.38 -4.64 5.80
N LEU A 378 4.20 -5.25 5.70
CA LEU A 378 3.03 -4.67 5.03
C LEU A 378 2.45 -3.50 5.83
N ALA A 379 2.37 -3.62 7.16
CA ALA A 379 1.91 -2.56 8.06
C ALA A 379 2.78 -1.29 8.00
N ARG A 380 4.07 -1.42 7.68
CA ARG A 380 4.95 -0.26 7.43
C ARG A 380 4.68 0.43 6.08
N ARG A 381 4.01 -0.23 5.14
CA ARG A 381 3.70 0.30 3.79
C ARG A 381 2.32 0.92 3.70
N GLY A 382 1.44 0.56 4.62
CA GLY A 382 0.07 1.07 4.69
C GLY A 382 -0.74 0.36 5.76
N ARG A 383 -2.03 0.62 5.76
CA ARG A 383 -2.96 0.06 6.74
C ARG A 383 -3.37 -1.37 6.34
N LEU A 384 -3.28 -2.29 7.30
CA LEU A 384 -3.91 -3.59 7.16
C LEU A 384 -5.40 -3.48 7.54
N PRO A 385 -6.31 -4.18 6.83
CA PRO A 385 -7.70 -4.31 7.27
C PRO A 385 -7.76 -4.83 8.70
N PRO A 386 -8.83 -4.52 9.44
CA PRO A 386 -9.05 -5.11 10.74
C PRO A 386 -9.10 -6.64 10.62
N PHE A 387 -8.59 -7.35 11.64
CA PHE A 387 -8.75 -8.79 11.71
C PHE A 387 -10.22 -9.18 11.65
N PRO A 388 -10.61 -10.29 10.98
CA PRO A 388 -11.98 -10.77 10.97
C PRO A 388 -12.45 -11.09 12.40
N GLU A 389 -13.72 -10.91 12.69
CA GLU A 389 -14.28 -11.15 14.03
C GLU A 389 -14.02 -12.58 14.54
N SER A 390 -13.95 -13.55 13.64
CA SER A 390 -13.60 -14.95 13.95
C SER A 390 -12.19 -15.13 14.53
N ALA A 391 -11.29 -14.16 14.37
CA ALA A 391 -9.95 -14.20 14.95
C ALA A 391 -9.91 -13.78 16.42
N PHE A 392 -11.00 -13.22 16.93
CA PHE A 392 -11.08 -12.72 18.29
C PHE A 392 -11.70 -13.76 19.23
N ARG A 393 -11.13 -13.88 20.41
CA ARG A 393 -11.74 -14.60 21.53
C ARG A 393 -12.35 -13.62 22.53
N PRO A 394 -13.51 -13.95 23.11
CA PRO A 394 -14.11 -13.09 24.12
C PRO A 394 -13.25 -13.10 25.41
N LEU A 395 -13.11 -11.94 26.04
CA LEU A 395 -12.63 -11.79 27.41
C LEU A 395 -13.79 -11.69 28.41
N PHE A 396 -15.01 -11.42 27.92
CA PHE A 396 -16.23 -11.33 28.71
C PHE A 396 -17.35 -12.11 28.00
N ASP A 397 -17.98 -13.02 28.72
CA ASP A 397 -19.01 -13.93 28.20
C ASP A 397 -20.43 -13.34 28.24
N GLY A 398 -20.58 -12.13 28.79
CA GLY A 398 -21.86 -11.47 28.98
C GLY A 398 -22.67 -12.03 30.16
N ARG A 399 -22.14 -12.93 30.98
CA ARG A 399 -22.88 -13.62 32.05
C ARG A 399 -22.17 -13.61 33.38
N THR A 400 -20.86 -13.80 33.39
CA THR A 400 -20.06 -13.97 34.62
C THR A 400 -18.84 -13.04 34.61
N LEU A 401 -18.20 -12.91 35.76
CA LEU A 401 -16.88 -12.27 35.90
C LEU A 401 -15.75 -13.32 35.91
N ASP A 402 -15.96 -14.48 35.30
CA ASP A 402 -14.96 -15.53 35.24
C ASP A 402 -13.72 -15.04 34.47
N GLY A 403 -12.56 -15.26 35.03
CA GLY A 403 -11.29 -14.74 34.49
C GLY A 403 -10.97 -13.30 34.86
N TRP A 404 -11.89 -12.60 35.54
CA TRP A 404 -11.69 -11.25 36.05
C TRP A 404 -11.47 -11.30 37.58
N SER A 405 -10.68 -10.32 38.09
CA SER A 405 -10.52 -10.16 39.54
C SER A 405 -11.85 -9.76 40.17
N GLN A 406 -12.14 -10.29 41.38
CA GLN A 406 -13.26 -9.79 42.17
C GLN A 406 -12.86 -8.47 42.83
N GLN A 407 -13.73 -7.48 42.76
CA GLN A 407 -13.50 -6.15 43.30
C GLN A 407 -14.70 -5.71 44.13
N ASP A 408 -14.60 -5.74 45.41
CA ASP A 408 -15.42 -5.15 46.51
C ASP A 408 -16.85 -4.69 46.17
N GLY A 409 -17.53 -5.38 45.26
CA GLY A 409 -18.92 -5.13 44.87
C GLY A 409 -19.16 -3.86 44.02
N TYR A 410 -18.13 -3.23 43.44
CA TYR A 410 -18.30 -2.14 42.44
C TYR A 410 -18.59 -2.66 41.04
N TRP A 411 -18.21 -3.87 40.75
CA TRP A 411 -18.37 -4.47 39.43
C TRP A 411 -19.41 -5.60 39.44
N SER A 412 -20.27 -5.62 38.44
CA SER A 412 -21.34 -6.63 38.30
C SER A 412 -21.63 -6.87 36.82
N VAL A 413 -22.40 -7.91 36.53
CA VAL A 413 -22.97 -8.16 35.20
C VAL A 413 -24.45 -7.81 35.24
N GLN A 414 -24.86 -6.85 34.42
CA GLN A 414 -26.24 -6.38 34.34
C GLN A 414 -26.75 -6.48 32.91
N GLY A 415 -27.69 -7.39 32.64
CA GLY A 415 -28.27 -7.51 31.28
C GLY A 415 -27.26 -7.82 30.18
N GLY A 416 -26.23 -8.61 30.44
CA GLY A 416 -25.18 -8.92 29.46
C GLY A 416 -24.06 -7.86 29.36
N VAL A 417 -24.05 -6.90 30.27
CA VAL A 417 -23.11 -5.77 30.29
C VAL A 417 -22.26 -5.84 31.55
N LEU A 418 -20.95 -5.71 31.39
CA LEU A 418 -20.02 -5.52 32.48
C LEU A 418 -20.17 -4.09 33.00
N THR A 419 -20.63 -3.93 34.23
CA THR A 419 -21.01 -2.66 34.80
C THR A 419 -20.19 -2.35 36.05
N GLY A 420 -19.49 -1.21 36.04
CA GLY A 420 -18.90 -0.59 37.22
C GLY A 420 -19.77 0.56 37.69
N ASP A 421 -20.18 0.53 38.95
CA ASP A 421 -21.15 1.47 39.50
C ASP A 421 -20.70 1.99 40.88
N SER A 422 -20.81 3.31 41.07
CA SER A 422 -20.62 3.96 42.36
C SER A 422 -21.79 4.88 42.64
N THR A 423 -22.24 4.89 43.91
CA THR A 423 -23.37 5.74 44.37
C THR A 423 -22.92 6.74 45.43
N ALA A 424 -23.82 7.59 45.87
CA ALA A 424 -23.55 8.50 46.98
C ALA A 424 -23.29 7.74 48.28
N GLU A 425 -23.99 6.62 48.48
CA GLU A 425 -23.87 5.73 49.63
C GLU A 425 -22.62 4.84 49.56
N LYS A 426 -22.17 4.50 48.32
CA LYS A 426 -20.97 3.71 48.06
C LYS A 426 -20.05 4.45 47.07
N PRO A 427 -19.39 5.54 47.52
CA PRO A 427 -18.50 6.31 46.65
C PRO A 427 -17.25 5.53 46.29
N CYS A 428 -16.78 5.65 45.05
CA CYS A 428 -15.53 5.05 44.62
C CYS A 428 -14.34 5.84 45.15
N LYS A 429 -13.60 5.29 46.08
CA LYS A 429 -12.36 5.85 46.69
C LYS A 429 -11.50 4.72 47.26
N PRO A 430 -10.29 4.46 46.75
CA PRO A 430 -9.61 5.03 45.55
C PRO A 430 -10.19 4.48 44.24
N ASN A 431 -9.47 4.69 43.13
CA ASN A 431 -9.78 4.05 41.83
C ASN A 431 -9.90 2.54 41.98
N HIS A 432 -10.94 1.96 41.39
CA HIS A 432 -11.11 0.52 41.30
C HIS A 432 -10.87 0.01 39.88
N HIS A 433 -10.10 -1.07 39.78
CA HIS A 433 -9.80 -1.71 38.49
C HIS A 433 -10.27 -3.15 38.49
N LEU A 434 -11.08 -3.52 37.52
CA LEU A 434 -11.42 -4.92 37.28
C LEU A 434 -10.39 -5.48 36.31
N VAL A 435 -9.53 -6.38 36.80
CA VAL A 435 -8.39 -6.91 36.06
C VAL A 435 -8.74 -8.25 35.44
N TYR A 436 -8.47 -8.45 34.16
CA TYR A 436 -8.53 -9.78 33.55
C TYR A 436 -7.29 -10.57 33.97
N THR A 437 -7.48 -11.49 34.92
CA THR A 437 -6.39 -12.24 35.61
C THR A 437 -6.10 -13.60 35.00
N ALA A 438 -7.00 -14.13 34.13
CA ALA A 438 -6.86 -15.46 33.56
C ALA A 438 -5.57 -15.64 32.72
N ARG A 439 -5.04 -14.56 32.15
CA ARG A 439 -3.76 -14.59 31.43
C ARG A 439 -3.19 -13.19 31.19
N THR A 440 -1.91 -13.16 30.79
CA THR A 440 -1.22 -11.94 30.34
C THR A 440 -1.17 -11.88 28.83
N PHE A 441 -1.01 -10.68 28.30
CA PHE A 441 -0.97 -10.35 26.88
C PHE A 441 0.35 -9.66 26.52
N GLY A 442 0.96 -10.07 25.41
CA GLY A 442 2.07 -9.40 24.76
C GLY A 442 1.56 -8.41 23.72
N ASP A 443 1.76 -8.73 22.44
CA ASP A 443 1.16 -7.99 21.34
C ASP A 443 -0.30 -8.45 21.16
N PHE A 444 -1.21 -7.47 21.02
CA PHE A 444 -2.63 -7.78 20.88
C PHE A 444 -3.41 -6.66 20.20
N GLU A 445 -4.55 -7.02 19.66
CA GLU A 445 -5.64 -6.11 19.33
C GLU A 445 -6.83 -6.40 20.26
N LEU A 446 -7.26 -5.40 21.02
CA LEU A 446 -8.44 -5.45 21.88
C LEU A 446 -9.56 -4.63 21.25
N ARG A 447 -10.77 -5.18 21.22
CA ARG A 447 -12.00 -4.47 20.83
C ARG A 447 -13.02 -4.58 21.95
N ALA A 448 -13.73 -3.48 22.19
CA ALA A 448 -14.83 -3.42 23.13
C ALA A 448 -15.85 -2.35 22.71
N GLN A 449 -17.02 -2.41 23.31
CA GLN A 449 -17.94 -1.29 23.33
C GLN A 449 -18.03 -0.75 24.75
N PHE A 450 -18.07 0.58 24.89
CA PHE A 450 -18.22 1.24 26.17
C PHE A 450 -19.32 2.30 26.15
N ARG A 451 -19.94 2.52 27.30
CA ARG A 451 -20.90 3.60 27.55
C ARG A 451 -20.63 4.19 28.94
N LEU A 452 -20.66 5.50 29.04
CA LEU A 452 -20.33 6.24 30.26
C LEU A 452 -21.46 7.17 30.65
N SER A 453 -21.83 7.22 31.94
CA SER A 453 -22.71 8.25 32.43
C SER A 453 -22.02 9.63 32.36
N LYS A 454 -22.81 10.71 32.33
CA LYS A 454 -22.31 12.07 32.33
C LYS A 454 -21.40 12.30 33.56
N GLY A 455 -20.17 12.75 33.34
CA GLY A 455 -19.19 12.96 34.41
C GLY A 455 -18.39 11.71 34.82
N ALA A 456 -18.71 10.50 34.30
CA ALA A 456 -17.91 9.33 34.56
C ALA A 456 -16.49 9.45 33.98
N ASN A 457 -15.54 8.78 34.62
CA ASN A 457 -14.18 8.61 34.13
C ASN A 457 -13.78 7.15 34.20
N SER A 458 -13.14 6.65 33.15
CA SER A 458 -12.77 5.26 32.98
C SER A 458 -11.60 5.12 32.04
N GLY A 459 -11.20 3.89 31.75
CA GLY A 459 -10.18 3.56 30.78
C GLY A 459 -9.91 2.06 30.70
N ILE A 460 -9.19 1.66 29.64
CA ILE A 460 -8.70 0.30 29.49
C ILE A 460 -7.19 0.31 29.75
N GLN A 461 -6.75 -0.36 30.81
CA GLN A 461 -5.34 -0.53 31.12
C GLN A 461 -4.70 -1.59 30.21
N LEU A 462 -3.48 -1.33 29.79
CA LEU A 462 -2.75 -2.11 28.80
C LEU A 462 -1.45 -2.64 29.40
N ARG A 463 -1.26 -3.97 29.40
CA ARG A 463 -0.07 -4.65 29.94
C ARG A 463 0.25 -4.23 31.40
N CYS A 464 -0.76 -4.04 32.22
CA CYS A 464 -0.56 -3.63 33.60
C CYS A 464 -0.14 -4.79 34.52
N ASN A 465 0.47 -4.46 35.66
CA ASN A 465 0.72 -5.39 36.75
C ASN A 465 -0.52 -5.42 37.68
N PRO A 466 -1.13 -6.57 37.95
CA PRO A 466 -2.34 -6.66 38.72
C PRO A 466 -2.20 -6.19 40.18
N LYS A 467 -0.98 -6.20 40.74
CA LYS A 467 -0.72 -5.72 42.11
C LYS A 467 -0.61 -4.20 42.21
N PHE A 468 -0.36 -3.52 41.08
CA PHE A 468 -0.10 -2.08 41.01
C PHE A 468 -0.86 -1.46 39.84
N VAL A 469 -2.09 -1.95 39.59
CA VAL A 469 -2.94 -1.35 38.56
C VAL A 469 -3.22 0.11 38.92
N GLY A 470 -2.97 1.00 38.00
CA GLY A 470 -3.02 2.42 38.26
C GLY A 470 -1.66 3.07 38.53
N ASP A 471 -0.59 2.28 38.75
CA ASP A 471 0.78 2.79 38.88
C ASP A 471 1.68 2.47 37.69
N ASN A 472 1.30 1.50 36.87
CA ASN A 472 2.07 1.10 35.69
C ASN A 472 1.17 0.63 34.54
N GLY A 473 1.75 0.61 33.36
CA GLY A 473 1.04 0.35 32.11
C GLY A 473 0.33 1.61 31.61
N TYR A 474 0.06 1.60 30.33
CA TYR A 474 -0.68 2.69 29.67
C TYR A 474 -2.19 2.46 29.76
N GLN A 475 -2.96 3.54 29.68
CA GLN A 475 -4.40 3.52 29.64
C GLN A 475 -4.92 4.15 28.35
N ALA A 476 -5.78 3.43 27.63
CA ALA A 476 -6.66 4.04 26.65
C ALA A 476 -7.78 4.75 27.43
N ASP A 477 -7.68 6.07 27.48
CA ASP A 477 -8.45 6.92 28.41
C ASP A 477 -9.82 7.30 27.86
N MET A 478 -10.79 7.48 28.75
CA MET A 478 -12.17 7.86 28.41
C MET A 478 -12.89 8.55 29.56
N ASN A 479 -13.72 9.53 29.23
CA ASN A 479 -14.59 10.16 30.20
C ASN A 479 -15.94 10.55 29.60
N GLY A 480 -16.98 10.66 30.45
CA GLY A 480 -18.35 10.96 30.02
C GLY A 480 -18.54 12.33 29.36
N GLY A 481 -17.66 13.29 29.62
CA GLY A 481 -17.63 14.59 28.94
C GLY A 481 -16.92 14.56 27.57
N GLY A 482 -16.33 13.44 27.16
CA GLY A 482 -15.67 13.28 25.88
C GLY A 482 -14.30 13.97 25.76
N ASN A 483 -13.82 14.66 26.81
CA ASN A 483 -12.58 15.43 26.74
C ASN A 483 -11.33 14.54 26.61
N TYR A 484 -11.34 13.37 27.25
CA TYR A 484 -10.22 12.41 27.27
C TYR A 484 -10.48 11.15 26.43
N VAL A 485 -11.65 11.00 25.82
CA VAL A 485 -11.96 9.84 25.01
C VAL A 485 -10.95 9.71 23.85
N GLY A 486 -10.30 8.55 23.80
CA GLY A 486 -9.30 8.24 22.79
C GLY A 486 -7.92 8.85 23.02
N PHE A 487 -7.64 9.34 24.22
CA PHE A 487 -6.30 9.73 24.68
C PHE A 487 -5.52 8.49 25.15
N ILE A 488 -4.20 8.65 25.28
CA ILE A 488 -3.34 7.67 25.93
C ILE A 488 -2.71 8.32 27.16
N TYR A 489 -3.01 7.74 28.32
CA TYR A 489 -2.58 8.19 29.64
C TYR A 489 -1.62 7.19 30.28
N HIS A 490 -0.72 7.65 31.13
CA HIS A 490 0.09 6.80 31.98
C HIS A 490 0.10 7.37 33.42
N PRO A 491 -0.11 6.56 34.47
CA PRO A 491 -0.27 7.06 35.84
C PRO A 491 0.88 7.95 36.34
N ARG A 492 2.11 7.61 36.00
CA ARG A 492 3.30 8.37 36.39
C ARG A 492 3.75 9.46 35.41
N GLN A 493 3.14 9.53 34.22
CA GLN A 493 3.51 10.51 33.17
C GLN A 493 2.31 11.41 32.78
N HIS A 494 1.14 11.11 33.36
CA HIS A 494 -0.12 11.79 33.03
C HIS A 494 -0.50 11.65 31.55
N LEU A 495 -0.96 12.70 30.91
CA LEU A 495 -1.32 12.69 29.50
C LEU A 495 -0.06 12.50 28.64
N VAL A 496 0.03 11.36 27.97
CA VAL A 496 1.17 11.03 27.09
C VAL A 496 0.83 11.34 25.63
N GLY A 497 -0.33 10.88 25.14
CA GLY A 497 -0.78 11.11 23.78
C GLY A 497 -2.17 11.73 23.72
N ALA A 498 -2.28 12.91 23.09
CA ALA A 498 -3.54 13.59 22.83
C ALA A 498 -4.17 13.15 21.51
N ARG A 499 -5.48 13.36 21.34
CA ARG A 499 -6.15 13.11 20.07
C ARG A 499 -5.50 13.85 18.91
N GLY A 500 -5.42 13.21 17.77
CA GLY A 500 -4.83 13.73 16.55
C GLY A 500 -3.31 13.71 16.53
N ALA A 501 -2.66 13.08 17.52
CA ALA A 501 -1.21 13.05 17.64
C ALA A 501 -0.63 11.63 17.55
N ASP A 502 0.50 11.51 16.87
CA ASP A 502 1.43 10.40 16.92
C ASP A 502 2.63 10.84 17.74
N VAL A 503 2.84 10.20 18.88
CA VAL A 503 3.86 10.58 19.87
C VAL A 503 4.93 9.51 19.89
N VAL A 504 6.18 9.92 19.80
CA VAL A 504 7.36 9.04 19.95
C VAL A 504 8.18 9.51 21.13
N ILE A 505 8.50 8.58 22.03
CA ILE A 505 9.35 8.82 23.20
C ILE A 505 10.58 7.94 23.07
N GLY A 506 11.73 8.55 22.98
CA GLY A 506 13.03 7.87 22.92
C GLY A 506 13.40 7.15 24.21
N ALA A 507 14.41 6.31 24.18
CA ALA A 507 14.95 5.64 25.37
C ALA A 507 15.49 6.63 26.41
N ASP A 508 15.90 7.81 25.98
CA ASP A 508 16.35 8.94 26.80
C ASP A 508 15.18 9.78 27.38
N GLY A 509 13.94 9.43 27.03
CA GLY A 509 12.75 10.16 27.41
C GLY A 509 12.42 11.38 26.54
N ALA A 510 13.23 11.67 25.52
CA ALA A 510 12.92 12.75 24.59
C ALA A 510 11.61 12.48 23.84
N LYS A 511 10.69 13.43 23.90
CA LYS A 511 9.35 13.33 23.28
C LYS A 511 9.29 14.13 22.00
N SER A 512 8.84 13.51 20.93
CA SER A 512 8.42 14.16 19.69
C SER A 512 6.94 13.88 19.41
N GLU A 513 6.27 14.83 18.76
CA GLU A 513 4.85 14.72 18.45
C GLU A 513 4.60 15.21 17.03
N VAL A 514 3.89 14.41 16.25
CA VAL A 514 3.41 14.77 14.92
C VAL A 514 1.88 14.72 14.92
N ARG A 515 1.25 15.83 14.58
CA ARG A 515 -0.21 15.88 14.45
C ARG A 515 -0.62 15.31 13.09
N PHE A 516 -1.60 14.39 13.10
CA PHE A 516 -2.14 13.78 11.89
C PHE A 516 -3.61 14.19 11.64
N ALA A 517 -4.34 14.70 12.63
CA ALA A 517 -5.72 15.11 12.48
C ALA A 517 -6.12 16.20 13.49
N ASP A 518 -7.22 16.90 13.23
CA ASP A 518 -7.78 17.89 14.16
C ASP A 518 -8.41 17.20 15.38
N ALA A 519 -7.95 17.58 16.57
CA ALA A 519 -8.37 16.98 17.83
C ALA A 519 -9.85 17.24 18.16
N LYS A 520 -10.40 18.42 17.78
CA LYS A 520 -11.79 18.79 18.06
C LYS A 520 -12.74 18.03 17.13
N GLU A 521 -12.36 17.83 15.88
CA GLU A 521 -13.12 17.02 14.93
C GLU A 521 -13.16 15.55 15.38
N LEU A 522 -12.03 14.99 15.81
CA LEU A 522 -11.98 13.63 16.37
C LEU A 522 -12.79 13.50 17.67
N GLN A 523 -12.93 14.57 18.47
CA GLN A 523 -13.78 14.56 19.66
C GLN A 523 -15.25 14.34 19.31
N ARG A 524 -15.73 14.83 18.18
CA ARG A 524 -17.12 14.68 17.72
C ARG A 524 -17.50 13.22 17.41
N LEU A 525 -16.53 12.33 17.30
CA LEU A 525 -16.78 10.89 17.15
C LEU A 525 -17.44 10.29 18.39
N TYR A 526 -17.17 10.86 19.58
CA TYR A 526 -17.70 10.36 20.83
C TYR A 526 -19.22 10.62 20.93
N ARG A 527 -19.97 9.58 21.25
CA ARG A 527 -21.41 9.62 21.50
C ARG A 527 -21.63 9.59 23.00
N ALA A 528 -21.98 10.76 23.56
CA ALA A 528 -22.20 10.88 25.00
C ALA A 528 -23.39 10.01 25.43
N GLU A 529 -23.23 9.31 26.56
CA GLU A 529 -24.24 8.43 27.17
C GLU A 529 -24.79 7.33 26.25
N ASP A 530 -24.11 7.06 25.13
CA ASP A 530 -24.42 6.00 24.17
C ASP A 530 -23.22 5.07 23.96
N TRP A 531 -23.46 3.94 23.26
CA TRP A 531 -22.42 2.96 22.97
C TRP A 531 -21.40 3.49 21.96
N ASN A 532 -20.13 3.39 22.32
CA ASN A 532 -19.00 3.72 21.49
C ASN A 532 -18.12 2.50 21.28
N ASP A 533 -17.62 2.33 20.07
CA ASP A 533 -16.62 1.32 19.76
C ASP A 533 -15.23 1.81 20.12
N ILE A 534 -14.46 1.01 20.83
CA ILE A 534 -13.04 1.22 21.06
C ILE A 534 -12.24 0.04 20.50
N ARG A 535 -11.17 0.36 19.79
CA ARG A 535 -10.16 -0.59 19.33
C ARG A 535 -8.81 -0.10 19.81
N VAL A 536 -8.04 -0.98 20.42
CA VAL A 536 -6.68 -0.72 20.88
C VAL A 536 -5.76 -1.76 20.28
N ILE A 537 -4.69 -1.31 19.64
CA ILE A 537 -3.58 -2.18 19.21
C ILE A 537 -2.39 -1.88 20.09
N CYS A 538 -1.81 -2.92 20.68
CA CYS A 538 -0.58 -2.85 21.43
C CYS A 538 0.41 -3.81 20.77
N ALA A 539 1.38 -3.26 20.03
CA ALA A 539 2.35 -4.03 19.25
C ALA A 539 3.77 -3.54 19.53
N GLY A 540 4.61 -4.40 20.08
CA GLY A 540 5.95 -4.04 20.55
C GLY A 540 5.90 -2.87 21.52
N ARG A 541 6.45 -1.75 21.11
CA ARG A 541 6.51 -0.48 21.87
C ARG A 541 5.46 0.54 21.45
N ARG A 542 4.53 0.18 20.55
CA ARG A 542 3.52 1.08 20.01
C ARG A 542 2.14 0.73 20.55
N ILE A 543 1.38 1.77 20.87
CA ILE A 543 -0.03 1.72 21.22
C ILE A 543 -0.78 2.62 20.26
N ASP A 544 -1.82 2.09 19.64
CA ASP A 544 -2.73 2.85 18.78
C ASP A 544 -4.16 2.72 19.33
N VAL A 545 -4.92 3.81 19.34
CA VAL A 545 -6.31 3.85 19.81
C VAL A 545 -7.22 4.37 18.71
N TRP A 546 -8.35 3.69 18.52
CA TRP A 546 -9.44 4.09 17.61
C TRP A 546 -10.74 4.24 18.41
N ILE A 547 -11.52 5.25 18.08
CA ILE A 547 -12.87 5.46 18.57
C ILE A 547 -13.82 5.51 17.37
N ASN A 548 -14.87 4.72 17.41
CA ASN A 548 -15.90 4.66 16.36
C ASN A 548 -15.31 4.54 14.94
N GLY A 549 -14.30 3.68 14.78
CA GLY A 549 -13.66 3.37 13.51
C GLY A 549 -12.52 4.31 13.08
N MET A 550 -12.29 5.42 13.79
CA MET A 550 -11.22 6.38 13.46
C MET A 550 -10.07 6.29 14.45
N ARG A 551 -8.82 6.30 13.96
CA ARG A 551 -7.63 6.42 14.82
C ARG A 551 -7.62 7.78 15.49
N THR A 552 -7.55 7.78 16.81
CA THR A 552 -7.54 9.01 17.62
C THR A 552 -6.15 9.36 18.12
N THR A 553 -5.34 8.37 18.49
CA THR A 553 -4.03 8.62 19.13
C THR A 553 -3.08 7.46 18.84
N SER A 554 -1.79 7.77 18.76
CA SER A 554 -0.72 6.78 18.75
C SER A 554 0.39 7.20 19.72
N VAL A 555 1.00 6.23 20.42
CA VAL A 555 2.19 6.44 21.27
C VAL A 555 3.16 5.31 21.00
N THR A 556 4.42 5.65 20.74
CA THR A 556 5.55 4.71 20.75
C THR A 556 6.48 5.11 21.88
N ASP A 557 6.69 4.24 22.87
CA ASP A 557 7.58 4.51 24.00
C ASP A 557 8.70 3.47 24.07
N ALA A 558 9.92 3.89 23.79
CA ALA A 558 11.10 3.01 23.82
C ALA A 558 11.50 2.59 25.23
N ARG A 559 11.00 3.24 26.28
CA ARG A 559 11.36 2.98 27.69
C ARG A 559 10.58 1.78 28.22
N LYS A 560 11.32 0.74 28.62
CA LYS A 560 10.77 -0.57 29.03
C LYS A 560 9.99 -0.50 30.35
N GLU A 561 10.35 0.37 31.24
CA GLU A 561 9.74 0.55 32.56
C GLU A 561 8.30 1.13 32.51
N PHE A 562 7.92 1.78 31.40
CA PHE A 562 6.58 2.35 31.23
C PHE A 562 5.64 1.45 30.42
N LEU A 563 6.15 0.71 29.46
CA LEU A 563 5.39 -0.24 28.66
C LEU A 563 6.02 -1.64 28.75
N PRO A 564 5.59 -2.49 29.70
CA PRO A 564 6.06 -3.87 29.79
C PRO A 564 5.81 -4.68 28.51
N GLU A 565 6.64 -5.68 28.23
CA GLU A 565 6.47 -6.55 27.06
C GLU A 565 5.21 -7.42 27.17
N LYS A 566 4.83 -7.79 28.41
CA LYS A 566 3.60 -8.55 28.71
C LYS A 566 2.99 -8.04 30.01
N GLY A 567 1.67 -8.15 30.11
CA GLY A 567 0.93 -7.81 31.31
C GLY A 567 -0.56 -8.09 31.17
N HIS A 568 -1.33 -7.69 32.18
CA HIS A 568 -2.79 -7.85 32.19
C HIS A 568 -3.49 -6.66 31.52
N SER A 569 -4.75 -6.85 31.14
CA SER A 569 -5.66 -5.75 30.81
C SER A 569 -6.67 -5.57 31.93
N ALA A 570 -7.11 -4.34 32.16
CA ALA A 570 -8.11 -4.02 33.16
C ALA A 570 -9.05 -2.91 32.67
N VAL A 571 -10.25 -2.82 33.23
CA VAL A 571 -11.16 -1.69 33.07
C VAL A 571 -11.25 -0.92 34.39
N GLN A 572 -11.37 0.41 34.31
CA GLN A 572 -11.33 1.28 35.47
C GLN A 572 -12.71 1.82 35.83
N LEU A 573 -13.02 1.85 37.14
CA LEU A 573 -13.98 2.76 37.75
C LEU A 573 -13.18 3.81 38.52
N HIS A 574 -13.20 5.05 38.03
CA HIS A 574 -12.39 6.13 38.61
C HIS A 574 -12.99 6.62 39.94
N GLN A 575 -12.14 7.06 40.84
CA GLN A 575 -12.60 7.74 42.04
C GLN A 575 -13.32 9.08 41.68
N GLY A 576 -14.37 9.40 42.40
CA GLY A 576 -15.09 10.65 42.14
C GLY A 576 -16.55 10.61 42.56
N PRO A 577 -17.36 11.51 41.98
CA PRO A 577 -18.81 11.52 42.21
C PRO A 577 -19.44 10.21 41.73
N PRO A 578 -20.70 9.94 42.14
CA PRO A 578 -21.44 8.77 41.61
C PRO A 578 -21.38 8.70 40.10
N MET A 579 -21.02 7.50 39.59
CA MET A 579 -20.85 7.30 38.16
C MET A 579 -21.14 5.84 37.77
N LYS A 580 -21.50 5.64 36.50
CA LYS A 580 -21.70 4.35 35.89
C LYS A 580 -20.83 4.22 34.65
N VAL A 581 -20.06 3.13 34.58
CA VAL A 581 -19.23 2.78 33.43
C VAL A 581 -19.63 1.38 32.95
N GLU A 582 -19.81 1.22 31.66
CA GLU A 582 -20.37 0.01 31.08
C GLU A 582 -19.53 -0.45 29.92
N PHE A 583 -19.25 -1.77 29.87
CA PHE A 583 -18.52 -2.43 28.79
C PHE A 583 -19.25 -3.67 28.30
N ARG A 584 -19.19 -3.91 26.99
CA ARG A 584 -19.67 -5.16 26.38
C ARG A 584 -18.81 -5.54 25.18
N ASN A 585 -19.01 -6.75 24.67
CA ASN A 585 -18.29 -7.25 23.50
C ASN A 585 -16.76 -7.11 23.65
N ILE A 586 -16.24 -7.32 24.87
CA ILE A 586 -14.80 -7.26 25.13
C ILE A 586 -14.16 -8.51 24.55
N ARG A 587 -13.32 -8.33 23.57
CA ARG A 587 -12.66 -9.44 22.87
C ARG A 587 -11.26 -9.06 22.44
N ILE A 588 -10.39 -10.04 22.30
CA ILE A 588 -8.97 -9.86 22.04
C ILE A 588 -8.47 -10.87 21.02
N LYS A 589 -7.52 -10.41 20.20
CA LYS A 589 -6.69 -11.23 19.32
C LYS A 589 -5.23 -10.94 19.63
N GLU A 590 -4.44 -12.01 19.78
CA GLU A 590 -2.97 -11.99 19.93
C GLU A 590 -2.28 -12.39 18.64
#